data_87d2dfc60301f4bc7991245f9f73931c
#
_entry.id   87d2dfc60301f4bc7991245f9f73931c
#
_cell.length_a   1.000
_cell.length_b   1.000
_cell.length_c   1.000
_cell.angle_alpha   90.00
_cell.angle_beta   90.00
_cell.angle_gamma   90.00
#
_symmetry.space_group_name_H-M   'P 1'
#
loop_
_entity.id
_entity.type
_entity.pdbx_description
1 polymer ?
#
loop_
_entity_poly.entity_id
_entity_poly.type
_entity_poly.pdbx_seq_one_letter_code
_entity_poly.pdbx_strand_id
1 'polypeptide(L)'
;MFFDIYAGLGSFHYWKSAKAGFLRWLGIFRNDKAKGIAELKRAAEESLISGEAARNSLIWVYFDSRKFDSAEALVRQAMTRYPEGKSFLWPLAQSFYDREQYQNAIEIYQEIRARIMAQPGNYYNFIECDYYIAICHDRLDEEAKAIEAARNLQEYYDAIPRQTRKRQQSKLGYLKRLASDDE
;
A
#
# COMPACT_ATOMS: atom_id res chain seq x y z
N MET A 1 3.71 13.93 29.48
CA MET A 1 4.64 14.14 28.34
C MET A 1 3.87 13.78 27.08
N PHE A 2 3.83 14.66 26.07
CA PHE A 2 2.97 14.45 24.89
C PHE A 2 3.68 13.55 23.88
N PHE A 3 3.52 12.23 24.02
CA PHE A 3 4.12 11.24 23.12
C PHE A 3 3.53 11.24 21.71
N ASP A 4 2.36 11.87 21.54
CA ASP A 4 1.69 11.99 20.25
C ASP A 4 2.53 12.71 19.18
N ILE A 5 3.41 13.64 19.59
CA ILE A 5 4.32 14.34 18.67
C ILE A 5 5.31 13.38 18.00
N TYR A 6 5.68 12.28 18.65
CA TYR A 6 6.63 11.31 18.11
C TYR A 6 6.09 10.53 16.90
N ALA A 7 4.77 10.43 16.71
CA ALA A 7 4.21 9.84 15.51
C ALA A 7 4.55 10.66 14.26
N GLY A 8 4.42 11.99 14.35
CA GLY A 8 4.78 12.91 13.25
C GLY A 8 6.30 13.03 13.06
N LEU A 9 7.05 13.23 14.15
CA LEU A 9 8.52 13.34 14.08
C LEU A 9 9.17 12.07 13.57
N GLY A 10 8.73 10.90 14.02
CA GLY A 10 9.28 9.61 13.61
C GLY A 10 9.05 9.36 12.13
N SER A 11 7.83 9.60 11.64
CA SER A 11 7.52 9.53 10.20
C SER A 11 8.39 10.50 9.41
N PHE A 12 8.50 11.76 9.84
CA PHE A 12 9.32 12.77 9.17
C PHE A 12 10.81 12.37 9.11
N HIS A 13 11.43 11.99 10.23
CA HIS A 13 12.83 11.60 10.29
C HIS A 13 13.14 10.40 9.41
N TYR A 14 12.25 9.41 9.41
CA TYR A 14 12.41 8.24 8.57
C TYR A 14 12.31 8.57 7.09
N TRP A 15 11.18 9.15 6.64
CA TRP A 15 10.92 9.39 5.22
C TRP A 15 11.81 10.47 4.62
N LYS A 16 12.18 11.50 5.38
CA LYS A 16 13.21 12.45 4.98
C LYS A 16 14.51 11.72 4.63
N SER A 17 14.95 10.81 5.52
CA SER A 17 16.19 10.05 5.31
C SER A 17 16.08 9.01 4.20
N ALA A 18 14.91 8.36 4.03
CA ALA A 18 14.66 7.39 2.97
C ALA A 18 14.68 8.05 1.58
N LYS A 19 14.08 9.25 1.45
CA LYS A 19 13.99 9.98 0.18
C LYS A 19 15.21 10.85 -0.15
N ALA A 20 16.11 11.08 0.82
CA ALA A 20 17.28 11.95 0.63
C ALA A 20 18.38 11.38 -0.30
N GLY A 21 18.30 10.10 -0.72
CA GLY A 21 19.14 9.44 -1.72
C GLY A 21 20.51 10.11 -1.99
N PHE A 22 20.62 10.78 -3.14
CA PHE A 22 21.81 11.48 -3.60
C PHE A 22 22.27 12.60 -2.64
N LEU A 23 21.36 13.39 -2.05
CA LEU A 23 21.71 14.48 -1.13
C LEU A 23 22.36 13.99 0.16
N ARG A 24 22.08 12.75 0.56
CA ARG A 24 22.74 12.09 1.69
C ARG A 24 24.18 11.68 1.32
N TRP A 25 24.40 11.23 0.09
CA TRP A 25 25.76 10.94 -0.41
C TRP A 25 26.64 12.19 -0.41
N LEU A 26 26.05 13.37 -0.69
CA LEU A 26 26.73 14.67 -0.58
C LEU A 26 26.94 15.17 0.87
N GLY A 27 26.55 14.40 1.89
CA GLY A 27 26.70 14.81 3.30
C GLY A 27 25.70 15.88 3.78
N ILE A 28 24.75 16.29 2.94
CA ILE A 28 23.79 17.37 3.25
C ILE A 28 22.74 16.93 4.29
N PHE A 29 22.37 15.63 4.29
CA PHE A 29 21.40 15.08 5.22
C PHE A 29 21.94 13.91 6.03
N ARG A 30 21.67 13.93 7.36
CA ARG A 30 21.96 12.79 8.23
C ARG A 30 20.98 11.64 7.96
N ASN A 31 21.45 10.42 8.23
CA ASN A 31 20.59 9.23 8.22
C ASN A 31 19.89 9.08 9.57
N ASP A 32 18.69 9.62 9.67
CA ASP A 32 17.86 9.58 10.88
C ASP A 32 16.83 8.42 10.85
N LYS A 33 16.97 7.42 9.96
CA LYS A 33 16.03 6.28 9.86
C LYS A 33 15.85 5.55 11.18
N ALA A 34 16.95 5.23 11.87
CA ALA A 34 16.90 4.53 13.16
C ALA A 34 16.19 5.37 14.23
N LYS A 35 16.47 6.68 14.26
CA LYS A 35 15.80 7.63 15.15
C LYS A 35 14.29 7.67 14.87
N GLY A 36 13.89 7.77 13.59
CA GLY A 36 12.49 7.78 13.19
C GLY A 36 11.75 6.52 13.63
N ILE A 37 12.37 5.33 13.49
CA ILE A 37 11.79 4.07 13.98
C ILE A 37 11.64 4.08 15.51
N ALA A 38 12.63 4.56 16.25
CA ALA A 38 12.55 4.62 17.70
C ALA A 38 11.44 5.56 18.20
N GLU A 39 11.29 6.72 17.55
CA GLU A 39 10.22 7.67 17.83
C GLU A 39 8.83 7.10 17.51
N LEU A 40 8.67 6.40 16.37
CA LEU A 40 7.42 5.74 16.04
C LEU A 40 7.07 4.61 17.01
N LYS A 41 8.04 3.80 17.43
CA LYS A 41 7.84 2.77 18.47
C LYS A 41 7.33 3.40 19.77
N ARG A 42 8.00 4.46 20.21
CA ARG A 42 7.61 5.17 21.42
C ARG A 42 6.19 5.74 21.33
N ALA A 43 5.84 6.33 20.19
CA ALA A 43 4.47 6.78 19.96
C ALA A 43 3.47 5.63 19.97
N ALA A 44 3.80 4.49 19.36
CA ALA A 44 2.95 3.31 19.31
C ALA A 44 2.66 2.70 20.70
N GLU A 45 3.59 2.84 21.63
CA GLU A 45 3.50 2.28 22.98
C GLU A 45 2.90 3.27 24.00
N GLU A 46 3.28 4.54 23.95
CA GLU A 46 3.04 5.54 24.98
C GLU A 46 2.03 6.63 24.61
N SER A 47 1.62 6.76 23.33
CA SER A 47 0.65 7.79 22.90
C SER A 47 -0.77 7.42 23.26
N LEU A 48 -1.52 8.42 23.72
CA LEU A 48 -2.95 8.28 24.01
C LEU A 48 -3.84 8.34 22.77
N ILE A 49 -3.44 9.14 21.78
CA ILE A 49 -4.26 9.45 20.58
C ILE A 49 -3.64 8.87 19.32
N SER A 50 -2.34 9.09 19.10
CA SER A 50 -1.67 8.75 17.83
C SER A 50 -1.02 7.36 17.80
N GLY A 51 -1.21 6.53 18.82
CA GLY A 51 -0.58 5.21 18.91
C GLY A 51 -0.89 4.30 17.72
N GLU A 52 -2.14 4.25 17.25
CA GLU A 52 -2.52 3.45 16.08
C GLU A 52 -1.96 4.03 14.78
N ALA A 53 -1.94 5.35 14.64
CA ALA A 53 -1.31 6.00 13.49
C ALA A 53 0.20 5.72 13.44
N ALA A 54 0.87 5.69 14.60
CA ALA A 54 2.28 5.32 14.71
C ALA A 54 2.53 3.85 14.35
N ARG A 55 1.65 2.91 14.77
CA ARG A 55 1.72 1.50 14.37
C ARG A 55 1.56 1.34 12.86
N ASN A 56 0.58 2.03 12.26
CA ASN A 56 0.41 2.02 10.81
C ASN A 56 1.66 2.58 10.09
N SER A 57 2.23 3.67 10.59
CA SER A 57 3.49 4.21 10.05
C SER A 57 4.66 3.23 10.18
N LEU A 58 4.75 2.47 11.28
CA LEU A 58 5.76 1.43 11.46
C LEU A 58 5.63 0.29 10.45
N ILE A 59 4.42 -0.11 10.08
CA ILE A 59 4.19 -1.12 9.04
C ILE A 59 4.85 -0.68 7.74
N TRP A 60 4.57 0.52 7.25
CA TRP A 60 5.17 1.08 6.04
C TRP A 60 6.69 1.19 6.14
N VAL A 61 7.20 1.67 7.27
CA VAL A 61 8.63 1.82 7.54
C VAL A 61 9.35 0.48 7.55
N TYR A 62 8.73 -0.56 8.10
CA TYR A 62 9.31 -1.90 8.13
C TYR A 62 9.31 -2.53 6.74
N PHE A 63 8.27 -2.38 5.94
CA PHE A 63 8.28 -2.83 4.54
C PHE A 63 9.35 -2.08 3.72
N ASP A 64 9.44 -0.74 3.81
CA ASP A 64 10.50 0.04 3.15
C ASP A 64 11.92 -0.39 3.57
N SER A 65 12.11 -0.74 4.84
CA SER A 65 13.41 -1.21 5.36
C SER A 65 13.63 -2.72 5.23
N ARG A 66 12.77 -3.42 4.50
CA ARG A 66 12.80 -4.88 4.25
C ARG A 66 12.76 -5.73 5.53
N LYS A 67 12.17 -5.20 6.59
CA LYS A 67 11.91 -5.94 7.85
C LYS A 67 10.53 -6.62 7.77
N PHE A 68 10.39 -7.51 6.81
CA PHE A 68 9.09 -8.09 6.44
C PHE A 68 8.39 -8.79 7.61
N ASP A 69 9.08 -9.63 8.36
CA ASP A 69 8.49 -10.35 9.50
C ASP A 69 7.93 -9.40 10.56
N SER A 70 8.66 -8.31 10.85
CA SER A 70 8.20 -7.29 11.80
C SER A 70 6.98 -6.53 11.29
N ALA A 71 6.94 -6.23 9.98
CA ALA A 71 5.80 -5.56 9.35
C ALA A 71 4.55 -6.47 9.37
N GLU A 72 4.70 -7.72 8.95
CA GLU A 72 3.60 -8.71 8.93
C GLU A 72 3.06 -9.01 10.33
N ALA A 73 3.93 -9.06 11.35
CA ALA A 73 3.49 -9.21 12.74
C ALA A 73 2.61 -8.05 13.19
N LEU A 74 2.98 -6.79 12.84
CA LEU A 74 2.16 -5.62 13.13
C LEU A 74 0.85 -5.62 12.35
N VAL A 75 0.85 -6.04 11.08
CA VAL A 75 -0.38 -6.18 10.29
C VAL A 75 -1.32 -7.19 10.97
N ARG A 76 -0.83 -8.37 11.36
CA ARG A 76 -1.63 -9.38 12.07
C ARG A 76 -2.24 -8.84 13.38
N GLN A 77 -1.45 -8.12 14.17
CA GLN A 77 -1.95 -7.47 15.39
C GLN A 77 -3.03 -6.42 15.09
N ALA A 78 -2.83 -5.60 14.05
CA ALA A 78 -3.81 -4.61 13.64
C ALA A 78 -5.10 -5.26 13.15
N MET A 79 -5.02 -6.34 12.36
CA MET A 79 -6.18 -7.10 11.87
C MET A 79 -6.96 -7.79 13.00
N THR A 80 -6.27 -8.29 14.03
CA THR A 80 -6.94 -8.84 15.22
C THR A 80 -7.73 -7.78 15.96
N ARG A 81 -7.20 -6.55 16.08
CA ARG A 81 -7.87 -5.43 16.77
C ARG A 81 -8.96 -4.77 15.93
N TYR A 82 -8.73 -4.69 14.62
CA TYR A 82 -9.60 -4.03 13.64
C TYR A 82 -9.86 -4.95 12.44
N PRO A 83 -10.71 -5.99 12.59
CA PRO A 83 -10.94 -6.98 11.53
C PRO A 83 -11.42 -6.36 10.21
N GLU A 84 -12.19 -5.27 10.28
CA GLU A 84 -12.66 -4.53 9.10
C GLU A 84 -11.66 -3.49 8.56
N GLY A 85 -10.49 -3.36 9.22
CA GLY A 85 -9.48 -2.39 8.84
C GLY A 85 -8.78 -2.76 7.54
N LYS A 86 -8.93 -1.93 6.50
CA LYS A 86 -8.33 -2.15 5.18
C LYS A 86 -6.99 -1.44 4.97
N SER A 87 -6.70 -0.41 5.77
CA SER A 87 -5.48 0.39 5.61
C SER A 87 -4.18 -0.40 5.82
N PHE A 88 -4.24 -1.46 6.63
CA PHE A 88 -3.10 -2.32 6.93
C PHE A 88 -2.79 -3.33 5.81
N LEU A 89 -3.78 -3.63 4.96
CA LEU A 89 -3.63 -4.60 3.87
C LEU A 89 -2.83 -4.04 2.69
N TRP A 90 -2.92 -2.72 2.44
CA TRP A 90 -2.20 -2.09 1.31
C TRP A 90 -0.68 -2.30 1.37
N PRO A 91 0.02 -1.98 2.49
CA PRO A 91 1.46 -2.23 2.57
C PRO A 91 1.80 -3.71 2.52
N LEU A 92 0.93 -4.59 3.01
CA LEU A 92 1.11 -6.04 2.93
C LEU A 92 1.02 -6.53 1.48
N ALA A 93 -0.02 -6.14 0.74
CA ALA A 93 -0.19 -6.48 -0.67
C ALA A 93 1.00 -5.99 -1.50
N GLN A 94 1.42 -4.73 -1.31
CA GLN A 94 2.57 -4.17 -2.01
C GLN A 94 3.87 -4.92 -1.67
N SER A 95 4.07 -5.31 -0.42
CA SER A 95 5.23 -6.10 -0.02
C SER A 95 5.29 -7.46 -0.70
N PHE A 96 4.17 -8.16 -0.82
CA PHE A 96 4.11 -9.42 -1.56
C PHE A 96 4.43 -9.21 -3.04
N TYR A 97 3.88 -8.16 -3.66
CA TYR A 97 4.17 -7.80 -5.03
C TYR A 97 5.67 -7.51 -5.26
N ASP A 98 6.29 -6.67 -4.40
CA ASP A 98 7.71 -6.30 -4.50
C ASP A 98 8.66 -7.48 -4.27
N ARG A 99 8.18 -8.54 -3.61
CA ARG A 99 8.90 -9.80 -3.37
C ARG A 99 8.58 -10.88 -4.41
N GLU A 100 7.86 -10.52 -5.46
CA GLU A 100 7.42 -11.46 -6.53
C GLU A 100 6.55 -12.62 -6.01
N GLN A 101 5.95 -12.45 -4.83
CA GLN A 101 5.00 -13.40 -4.25
C GLN A 101 3.59 -13.08 -4.78
N TYR A 102 3.43 -13.20 -6.11
CA TYR A 102 2.27 -12.69 -6.83
C TYR A 102 0.95 -13.33 -6.39
N GLN A 103 0.95 -14.64 -6.08
CA GLN A 103 -0.26 -15.29 -5.58
C GLN A 103 -0.74 -14.69 -4.26
N ASN A 104 0.17 -14.46 -3.32
CA ASN A 104 -0.16 -13.83 -2.04
C ASN A 104 -0.63 -12.37 -2.24
N ALA A 105 0.00 -11.65 -3.19
CA ALA A 105 -0.42 -10.29 -3.52
C ALA A 105 -1.84 -10.25 -4.08
N ILE A 106 -2.20 -11.19 -4.99
CA ILE A 106 -3.55 -11.32 -5.56
C ILE A 106 -4.57 -11.50 -4.44
N GLU A 107 -4.36 -12.43 -3.52
CA GLU A 107 -5.28 -12.73 -2.42
C GLU A 107 -5.56 -11.46 -1.58
N ILE A 108 -4.52 -10.70 -1.23
CA ILE A 108 -4.69 -9.49 -0.43
C ILE A 108 -5.35 -8.36 -1.24
N TYR A 109 -4.99 -8.17 -2.52
CA TYR A 109 -5.67 -7.17 -3.36
C TYR A 109 -7.15 -7.50 -3.60
N GLN A 110 -7.50 -8.78 -3.75
CA GLN A 110 -8.90 -9.23 -3.83
C GLN A 110 -9.64 -8.96 -2.51
N GLU A 111 -9.01 -9.21 -1.37
CA GLU A 111 -9.60 -8.89 -0.06
C GLU A 111 -9.83 -7.38 0.10
N ILE A 112 -8.84 -6.54 -0.27
CA ILE A 112 -9.00 -5.08 -0.27
C ILE A 112 -10.17 -4.68 -1.17
N ARG A 113 -10.22 -5.19 -2.41
CA ARG A 113 -11.27 -4.91 -3.37
C ARG A 113 -12.66 -5.23 -2.81
N ALA A 114 -12.83 -6.42 -2.24
CA ALA A 114 -14.09 -6.83 -1.63
C ALA A 114 -14.53 -5.89 -0.49
N ARG A 115 -13.60 -5.48 0.37
CA ARG A 115 -13.89 -4.55 1.48
C ARG A 115 -14.24 -3.13 1.05
N ILE A 116 -13.73 -2.68 -0.11
CA ILE A 116 -14.03 -1.33 -0.61
C ILE A 116 -15.27 -1.30 -1.52
N MET A 117 -15.75 -2.43 -2.04
CA MET A 117 -16.96 -2.49 -2.88
C MET A 117 -18.20 -1.93 -2.19
N ALA A 118 -18.32 -2.07 -0.88
CA ALA A 118 -19.41 -1.50 -0.09
C ALA A 118 -19.36 0.05 0.01
N GLN A 119 -18.31 0.70 -0.53
CA GLN A 119 -18.09 2.15 -0.43
C GLN A 119 -18.21 2.80 -1.82
N PRO A 120 -19.34 3.43 -2.15
CA PRO A 120 -19.50 4.12 -3.42
C PRO A 120 -18.43 5.20 -3.64
N GLY A 121 -17.96 5.33 -4.89
CA GLY A 121 -17.04 6.40 -5.27
C GLY A 121 -15.55 6.15 -4.99
N ASN A 122 -15.16 5.00 -4.47
CA ASN A 122 -13.76 4.68 -4.18
C ASN A 122 -12.99 4.18 -5.44
N TYR A 123 -13.27 4.77 -6.59
CA TYR A 123 -12.75 4.35 -7.91
C TYR A 123 -11.23 4.36 -7.99
N TYR A 124 -10.54 5.25 -7.29
CA TYR A 124 -9.08 5.27 -7.26
C TYR A 124 -8.54 3.92 -6.77
N ASN A 125 -9.06 3.43 -5.66
CA ASN A 125 -8.64 2.18 -5.05
C ASN A 125 -9.13 0.94 -5.84
N PHE A 126 -10.28 0.99 -6.50
CA PHE A 126 -10.70 -0.07 -7.41
C PHE A 126 -9.70 -0.27 -8.55
N ILE A 127 -9.30 0.82 -9.20
CA ILE A 127 -8.30 0.78 -10.28
C ILE A 127 -6.97 0.22 -9.77
N GLU A 128 -6.54 0.59 -8.54
CA GLU A 128 -5.33 0.04 -7.93
C GLU A 128 -5.44 -1.48 -7.77
N CYS A 129 -6.53 -1.97 -7.20
CA CYS A 129 -6.73 -3.41 -6.98
C CYS A 129 -6.77 -4.18 -8.31
N ASP A 130 -7.62 -3.77 -9.25
CA ASP A 130 -7.76 -4.46 -10.53
C ASP A 130 -6.45 -4.45 -11.33
N TYR A 131 -5.70 -3.36 -11.29
CA TYR A 131 -4.38 -3.27 -11.93
C TYR A 131 -3.38 -4.26 -11.32
N TYR A 132 -3.26 -4.31 -9.98
CA TYR A 132 -2.30 -5.21 -9.35
C TYR A 132 -2.72 -6.67 -9.43
N ILE A 133 -4.01 -6.99 -9.40
CA ILE A 133 -4.51 -8.34 -9.64
C ILE A 133 -4.17 -8.77 -11.08
N ALA A 134 -4.48 -7.94 -12.08
CA ALA A 134 -4.21 -8.24 -13.48
C ALA A 134 -2.70 -8.43 -13.74
N ILE A 135 -1.86 -7.52 -13.29
CA ILE A 135 -0.40 -7.62 -13.51
C ILE A 135 0.23 -8.79 -12.75
N CYS A 136 -0.32 -9.17 -11.58
CA CYS A 136 0.17 -10.36 -10.87
C CYS A 136 -0.17 -11.65 -11.62
N HIS A 137 -1.38 -11.76 -12.19
CA HIS A 137 -1.74 -12.89 -13.05
C HIS A 137 -0.89 -12.94 -14.33
N ASP A 138 -0.64 -11.79 -14.96
CA ASP A 138 0.26 -11.68 -16.11
C ASP A 138 1.69 -12.16 -15.76
N ARG A 139 2.21 -11.82 -14.57
CA ARG A 139 3.50 -12.28 -14.07
C ARG A 139 3.57 -13.78 -13.73
N LEU A 140 2.41 -14.40 -13.55
CA LEU A 140 2.27 -15.85 -13.33
C LEU A 140 1.98 -16.61 -14.62
N ASP A 141 2.03 -15.97 -15.79
CA ASP A 141 1.66 -16.52 -17.08
C ASP A 141 0.21 -17.04 -17.13
N GLU A 142 -0.67 -16.43 -16.33
CA GLU A 142 -2.11 -16.75 -16.23
C GLU A 142 -2.94 -15.76 -17.04
N GLU A 143 -2.72 -15.70 -18.36
CA GLU A 143 -3.27 -14.71 -19.28
C GLU A 143 -4.80 -14.54 -19.16
N ALA A 144 -5.54 -15.64 -19.18
CA ALA A 144 -7.01 -15.60 -19.10
C ALA A 144 -7.50 -14.92 -17.81
N LYS A 145 -6.85 -15.17 -16.66
CA LYS A 145 -7.20 -14.53 -15.39
C LYS A 145 -6.78 -13.06 -15.35
N ALA A 146 -5.67 -12.71 -16.00
CA ALA A 146 -5.24 -11.32 -16.13
C ALA A 146 -6.27 -10.50 -16.93
N ILE A 147 -6.78 -11.06 -18.04
CA ILE A 147 -7.82 -10.45 -18.87
C ILE A 147 -9.14 -10.33 -18.06
N GLU A 148 -9.54 -11.37 -17.34
CA GLU A 148 -10.73 -11.33 -16.48
C GLU A 148 -10.64 -10.22 -15.45
N ALA A 149 -9.51 -10.10 -14.75
CA ALA A 149 -9.27 -9.04 -13.77
C ALA A 149 -9.31 -7.64 -14.42
N ALA A 150 -8.80 -7.49 -15.64
CA ALA A 150 -8.85 -6.23 -16.39
C ALA A 150 -10.27 -5.85 -16.83
N ARG A 151 -11.12 -6.82 -17.14
CA ARG A 151 -12.53 -6.62 -17.53
C ARG A 151 -13.39 -6.07 -16.40
N ASN A 152 -13.02 -6.26 -15.13
CA ASN A 152 -13.70 -5.63 -14.00
C ASN A 152 -13.80 -4.11 -14.14
N LEU A 153 -12.85 -3.48 -14.83
CA LEU A 153 -12.90 -2.04 -15.12
C LEU A 153 -14.17 -1.61 -15.87
N GLN A 154 -14.73 -2.46 -16.73
CA GLN A 154 -15.90 -2.15 -17.54
C GLN A 154 -17.12 -1.86 -16.65
N GLU A 155 -17.24 -2.53 -15.49
CA GLU A 155 -18.37 -2.38 -14.58
C GLU A 155 -18.53 -0.95 -14.03
N TYR A 156 -17.42 -0.22 -13.90
CA TYR A 156 -17.43 1.09 -13.25
C TYR A 156 -16.73 2.20 -14.03
N TYR A 157 -16.23 1.93 -15.24
CA TYR A 157 -15.40 2.88 -16.00
C TYR A 157 -16.09 4.23 -16.20
N ASP A 158 -17.37 4.22 -16.58
CA ASP A 158 -18.11 5.46 -16.87
C ASP A 158 -18.37 6.31 -15.63
N ALA A 159 -18.42 5.69 -14.47
CA ALA A 159 -18.59 6.37 -13.19
C ALA A 159 -17.29 7.01 -12.66
N ILE A 160 -16.11 6.72 -13.24
CA ILE A 160 -14.83 7.24 -12.74
C ILE A 160 -14.74 8.76 -12.97
N PRO A 161 -14.53 9.58 -11.92
CA PRO A 161 -14.36 11.02 -12.05
C PRO A 161 -13.16 11.38 -12.95
N ARG A 162 -13.29 12.46 -13.74
CA ARG A 162 -12.23 12.95 -14.64
C ARG A 162 -10.88 13.10 -13.98
N GLN A 163 -10.84 13.61 -12.74
CA GLN A 163 -9.60 13.80 -11.99
C GLN A 163 -8.94 12.46 -11.66
N THR A 164 -9.72 11.45 -11.26
CA THR A 164 -9.24 10.08 -11.01
C THR A 164 -8.71 9.45 -12.29
N ARG A 165 -9.43 9.58 -13.41
CA ARG A 165 -8.94 9.09 -14.72
C ARG A 165 -7.59 9.70 -15.09
N LYS A 166 -7.39 11.00 -14.87
CA LYS A 166 -6.12 11.68 -15.14
C LYS A 166 -4.99 11.14 -14.25
N ARG A 167 -5.26 10.93 -12.96
CA ARG A 167 -4.25 10.42 -12.00
C ARG A 167 -3.88 8.98 -12.25
N GLN A 168 -4.80 8.17 -12.72
CA GLN A 168 -4.65 6.73 -12.95
C GLN A 168 -4.49 6.36 -14.43
N GLN A 169 -4.14 7.32 -15.29
CA GLN A 169 -4.09 7.16 -16.74
C GLN A 169 -3.24 5.97 -17.19
N SER A 170 -2.08 5.77 -16.58
CA SER A 170 -1.17 4.66 -16.92
C SER A 170 -1.80 3.29 -16.62
N LYS A 171 -2.38 3.14 -15.42
CA LYS A 171 -3.03 1.89 -14.99
C LYS A 171 -4.28 1.59 -15.81
N LEU A 172 -5.10 2.60 -16.04
CA LEU A 172 -6.27 2.48 -16.91
C LEU A 172 -5.87 2.10 -18.34
N GLY A 173 -4.79 2.65 -18.86
CA GLY A 173 -4.26 2.30 -20.19
C GLY A 173 -3.80 0.84 -20.27
N TYR A 174 -3.17 0.32 -19.22
CA TYR A 174 -2.77 -1.08 -19.14
C TYR A 174 -4.00 -2.01 -19.11
N LEU A 175 -4.93 -1.76 -18.19
CA LEU A 175 -6.15 -2.57 -18.05
C LEU A 175 -6.99 -2.60 -19.33
N LYS A 176 -7.13 -1.45 -20.03
CA LYS A 176 -7.87 -1.40 -21.30
C LYS A 176 -7.22 -2.23 -22.40
N ARG A 177 -5.90 -2.14 -22.56
CA ARG A 177 -5.19 -2.96 -23.57
C ARG A 177 -5.40 -4.43 -23.29
N LEU A 178 -5.13 -4.85 -22.04
CA LEU A 178 -5.26 -6.24 -21.64
C LEU A 178 -6.69 -6.78 -21.84
N ALA A 179 -7.71 -5.98 -21.57
CA ALA A 179 -9.10 -6.38 -21.78
C ALA A 179 -9.50 -6.50 -23.26
N SER A 180 -8.75 -5.84 -24.19
CA SER A 180 -9.01 -5.86 -25.63
C SER A 180 -8.18 -6.91 -26.39
N ASP A 181 -7.20 -7.55 -25.80
CA ASP A 181 -6.32 -8.51 -26.48
C ASP A 181 -6.99 -9.86 -26.78
N ASP A 182 -8.28 -10.03 -26.44
CA ASP A 182 -9.07 -11.26 -26.61
C ASP A 182 -10.21 -11.11 -27.68
N GLU A 183 -10.23 -9.99 -28.46
CA GLU A 183 -11.12 -9.78 -29.59
C GLU A 183 -10.39 -10.01 -30.93
#